data_b4f31c96e6a0f96ff7936515acc43132
#
_entry.id   b4f31c96e6a0f96ff7936515acc43132
#
_cell.length_a   1.000
_cell.length_b   1.000
_cell.length_c   1.000
_cell.angle_alpha   90.00
_cell.angle_beta   90.00
_cell.angle_gamma   90.00
#
_symmetry.space_group_name_H-M   'P 1'
#
loop_
_entity.id
_entity.type
_entity.pdbx_description
1 polymer ?
#
loop_
_entity_poly.entity_id
_entity_poly.type
_entity_poly.pdbx_seq_one_letter_code
_entity_poly.pdbx_strand_id
1 'polypeptide(L)'
;MFPLTFSLRRTLCCLWLFVIGVAPFTALADELGDVQRLYYSGKQAAAMQRADQFLVSTPGDPQMRFMKGVMLADQKRDLEAIALFQRLSEDFPDLAEPYNNLAALYAAGGDHAKARATLEQALRTNPTYATAHENLGDVYAALAAQSYARALKLDASNVTVPPKLALVRGLYKTRLPDPTPATAPAR
;
A
#
# COMPACT_ATOMS: atom_id res chain seq x y z
N MET A 1 -63.76 65.09 0.12
CA MET A 1 -62.62 65.46 -0.72
C MET A 1 -61.38 65.09 0.10
N PHE A 2 -60.89 63.90 0.00
CA PHE A 2 -59.72 63.37 0.71
C PHE A 2 -58.78 62.72 -0.30
N PRO A 3 -57.49 63.02 -0.32
CA PRO A 3 -56.53 62.30 -1.11
C PRO A 3 -55.96 61.13 -0.32
N LEU A 4 -56.00 59.98 -0.91
CA LEU A 4 -55.33 58.75 -0.49
C LEU A 4 -53.82 58.83 -0.74
N THR A 5 -53.03 58.79 0.33
CA THR A 5 -51.59 58.61 0.22
C THR A 5 -51.26 57.11 0.28
N PHE A 6 -50.77 56.56 -0.83
CA PHE A 6 -50.35 55.17 -0.95
C PHE A 6 -48.88 55.07 -0.48
N SER A 7 -48.66 54.46 0.69
CA SER A 7 -47.34 54.20 1.23
C SER A 7 -46.80 52.88 0.66
N LEU A 8 -45.82 52.96 -0.27
CA LEU A 8 -45.14 51.84 -0.89
C LEU A 8 -44.04 51.33 0.06
N ARG A 9 -44.37 50.35 0.93
CA ARG A 9 -43.38 49.64 1.71
C ARG A 9 -42.60 48.72 0.80
N ARG A 10 -41.34 49.08 0.52
CA ARG A 10 -40.32 48.21 -0.10
C ARG A 10 -39.93 47.09 0.85
N THR A 11 -40.46 45.92 0.67
CA THR A 11 -39.94 44.69 1.28
C THR A 11 -38.68 44.28 0.52
N LEU A 12 -37.48 44.60 1.10
CA LEU A 12 -36.22 44.00 0.67
C LEU A 12 -36.24 42.52 1.11
N CYS A 13 -36.48 41.63 0.14
CA CYS A 13 -36.29 40.21 0.27
C CYS A 13 -34.80 39.92 0.19
N CYS A 14 -34.14 39.70 1.35
CA CYS A 14 -32.74 39.25 1.39
C CYS A 14 -32.70 37.81 0.86
N LEU A 15 -32.37 37.67 -0.41
CA LEU A 15 -31.94 36.37 -0.97
C LEU A 15 -30.56 36.03 -0.37
N TRP A 16 -30.56 35.26 0.69
CA TRP A 16 -29.39 34.53 1.14
C TRP A 16 -29.11 33.41 0.13
N LEU A 17 -28.22 33.68 -0.82
CA LEU A 17 -27.60 32.63 -1.63
C LEU A 17 -26.77 31.76 -0.71
N PHE A 18 -27.32 30.62 -0.30
CA PHE A 18 -26.55 29.52 0.23
C PHE A 18 -25.67 28.99 -0.90
N VAL A 19 -24.46 29.55 -1.03
CA VAL A 19 -23.39 28.89 -1.76
C VAL A 19 -23.00 27.68 -0.94
N ILE A 20 -23.64 26.54 -1.21
CA ILE A 20 -23.16 25.22 -0.77
C ILE A 20 -21.83 25.07 -1.46
N GLY A 21 -20.75 25.34 -0.73
CA GLY A 21 -19.40 25.07 -1.18
C GLY A 21 -19.28 23.56 -1.43
N VAL A 22 -19.41 23.18 -2.68
CA VAL A 22 -18.93 21.87 -3.15
C VAL A 22 -17.42 21.94 -2.97
N ALA A 23 -16.93 21.57 -1.78
CA ALA A 23 -15.51 21.38 -1.55
C ALA A 23 -15.03 20.30 -2.55
N PRO A 24 -13.98 20.59 -3.32
CA PRO A 24 -13.66 19.77 -4.48
C PRO A 24 -13.10 18.42 -4.04
N PHE A 25 -13.85 17.39 -4.33
CA PHE A 25 -13.36 15.99 -4.30
C PHE A 25 -12.13 15.79 -5.20
N THR A 26 -11.89 16.73 -6.10
CA THR A 26 -10.73 16.82 -7.01
C THR A 26 -9.42 17.16 -6.28
N ALA A 27 -9.46 17.86 -5.14
CA ALA A 27 -8.24 18.25 -4.42
C ALA A 27 -7.53 17.05 -3.77
N LEU A 28 -8.26 16.03 -3.30
CA LEU A 28 -7.65 14.85 -2.69
C LEU A 28 -6.91 13.95 -3.71
N ALA A 29 -7.47 13.80 -4.91
CA ALA A 29 -6.84 13.04 -5.98
C ALA A 29 -5.57 13.73 -6.50
N ASP A 30 -5.51 15.06 -6.43
CA ASP A 30 -4.37 15.85 -6.83
C ASP A 30 -3.20 15.70 -5.83
N GLU A 31 -3.48 15.65 -4.52
CA GLU A 31 -2.44 15.49 -3.48
C GLU A 31 -1.69 14.16 -3.57
N LEU A 32 -2.38 13.04 -3.79
CA LEU A 32 -1.74 11.75 -4.00
C LEU A 32 -0.89 11.76 -5.29
N GLY A 33 -1.42 12.35 -6.37
CA GLY A 33 -0.71 12.52 -7.63
C GLY A 33 0.56 13.36 -7.48
N ASP A 34 0.51 14.42 -6.68
CA ASP A 34 1.66 15.26 -6.38
C ASP A 34 2.74 14.49 -5.59
N VAL A 35 2.34 13.73 -4.57
CA VAL A 35 3.27 12.88 -3.80
C VAL A 35 3.93 11.84 -4.71
N GLN A 36 3.15 11.16 -5.54
CA GLN A 36 3.67 10.18 -6.50
C GLN A 36 4.65 10.83 -7.50
N ARG A 37 4.33 11.98 -8.04
CA ARG A 37 5.19 12.73 -8.96
C ARG A 37 6.52 13.11 -8.32
N LEU A 38 6.49 13.60 -7.08
CA LEU A 38 7.69 13.92 -6.30
C LEU A 38 8.54 12.66 -6.09
N TYR A 39 7.92 11.59 -5.67
CA TYR A 39 8.58 10.32 -5.40
C TYR A 39 9.26 9.75 -6.64
N TYR A 40 8.54 9.61 -7.78
CA TYR A 40 9.09 9.08 -9.02
C TYR A 40 10.11 10.00 -9.71
N SER A 41 10.09 11.30 -9.38
CA SER A 41 11.15 12.25 -9.82
C SER A 41 12.40 12.23 -8.94
N GLY A 42 12.50 11.31 -7.96
CA GLY A 42 13.64 11.17 -7.07
C GLY A 42 13.64 12.16 -5.89
N LYS A 43 12.60 13.00 -5.74
CA LYS A 43 12.46 13.97 -4.63
C LYS A 43 11.81 13.33 -3.41
N GLN A 44 12.39 12.22 -2.94
CA GLN A 44 11.79 11.36 -1.91
C GLN A 44 11.51 12.09 -0.59
N ALA A 45 12.41 12.98 -0.14
CA ALA A 45 12.20 13.76 1.09
C ALA A 45 11.00 14.71 0.98
N ALA A 46 10.83 15.37 -0.17
CA ALA A 46 9.69 16.26 -0.41
C ALA A 46 8.37 15.46 -0.53
N ALA A 47 8.41 14.28 -1.16
CA ALA A 47 7.25 13.38 -1.23
C ALA A 47 6.79 12.94 0.17
N MET A 48 7.73 12.52 1.02
CA MET A 48 7.44 12.10 2.40
C MET A 48 6.86 13.26 3.22
N GLN A 49 7.47 14.45 3.15
CA GLN A 49 6.98 15.64 3.85
C GLN A 49 5.55 15.99 3.42
N ARG A 50 5.25 15.96 2.11
CA ARG A 50 3.91 16.25 1.60
C ARG A 50 2.88 15.22 2.05
N ALA A 51 3.24 13.94 2.02
CA ALA A 51 2.40 12.86 2.54
C ALA A 51 2.10 13.04 4.05
N ASP A 52 3.12 13.40 4.84
CA ASP A 52 2.97 13.66 6.27
C ASP A 52 2.03 14.84 6.53
N GLN A 53 2.19 15.94 5.79
CA GLN A 53 1.30 17.12 5.89
C GLN A 53 -0.16 16.76 5.56
N PHE A 54 -0.37 16.01 4.49
CA PHE A 54 -1.71 15.55 4.12
C PHE A 54 -2.35 14.69 5.21
N LEU A 55 -1.59 13.74 5.76
CA LEU A 55 -2.06 12.83 6.81
C LEU A 55 -2.33 13.49 8.16
N VAL A 56 -1.85 14.72 8.39
CA VAL A 56 -2.26 15.53 9.55
C VAL A 56 -3.73 15.90 9.47
N SER A 57 -4.20 16.30 8.28
CA SER A 57 -5.61 16.68 8.06
C SER A 57 -6.52 15.50 7.74
N THR A 58 -5.96 14.44 7.13
CA THR A 58 -6.72 13.26 6.69
C THR A 58 -6.01 11.97 7.12
N PRO A 59 -5.93 11.69 8.43
CA PRO A 59 -5.11 10.59 8.97
C PRO A 59 -5.59 9.19 8.55
N GLY A 60 -6.86 9.08 8.15
CA GLY A 60 -7.48 7.81 7.73
C GLY A 60 -7.36 7.50 6.24
N ASP A 61 -6.78 8.37 5.42
CA ASP A 61 -6.73 8.13 3.97
C ASP A 61 -5.89 6.89 3.62
N PRO A 62 -6.50 5.84 3.04
CA PRO A 62 -5.80 4.57 2.81
C PRO A 62 -4.75 4.67 1.72
N GLN A 63 -4.97 5.49 0.70
CA GLN A 63 -4.08 5.60 -0.44
C GLN A 63 -2.79 6.34 -0.07
N MET A 64 -2.91 7.43 0.68
CA MET A 64 -1.76 8.19 1.16
C MET A 64 -0.98 7.39 2.22
N ARG A 65 -1.67 6.69 3.13
CA ARG A 65 -1.02 5.77 4.09
C ARG A 65 -0.27 4.67 3.38
N PHE A 66 -0.86 4.08 2.33
CA PHE A 66 -0.21 3.06 1.51
C PHE A 66 1.04 3.61 0.83
N MET A 67 0.94 4.78 0.18
CA MET A 67 2.08 5.44 -0.47
C MET A 67 3.21 5.75 0.52
N LYS A 68 2.86 6.23 1.72
CA LYS A 68 3.84 6.44 2.80
C LYS A 68 4.52 5.13 3.21
N GLY A 69 3.79 4.03 3.32
CA GLY A 69 4.35 2.70 3.60
C GLY A 69 5.36 2.25 2.54
N VAL A 70 5.06 2.45 1.26
CA VAL A 70 5.98 2.18 0.14
C VAL A 70 7.24 3.03 0.27
N MET A 71 7.11 4.33 0.50
CA MET A 71 8.26 5.23 0.68
C MET A 71 9.14 4.85 1.87
N LEU A 72 8.54 4.39 2.97
CA LEU A 72 9.28 3.91 4.14
C LEU A 72 10.07 2.64 3.82
N ALA A 73 9.47 1.68 3.12
CA ALA A 73 10.12 0.44 2.69
C ALA A 73 11.33 0.73 1.79
N ASP A 74 11.20 1.64 0.84
CA ASP A 74 12.30 2.04 -0.05
C ASP A 74 13.44 2.73 0.70
N GLN A 75 13.12 3.48 1.74
CA GLN A 75 14.11 4.09 2.64
C GLN A 75 14.74 3.09 3.62
N LYS A 76 14.41 1.78 3.52
CA LYS A 76 14.86 0.71 4.44
C LYS A 76 14.44 0.95 5.90
N ARG A 77 13.36 1.70 6.09
CA ARG A 77 12.69 1.88 7.39
C ARG A 77 11.65 0.77 7.58
N ASP A 78 12.12 -0.47 7.47
CA ASP A 78 11.27 -1.66 7.34
C ASP A 78 10.31 -1.84 8.53
N LEU A 79 10.75 -1.56 9.77
CA LEU A 79 9.89 -1.69 10.95
C LEU A 79 8.72 -0.70 10.93
N GLU A 80 8.94 0.52 10.44
CA GLU A 80 7.89 1.52 10.33
C GLU A 80 6.93 1.20 9.19
N ALA A 81 7.45 0.71 8.06
CA ALA A 81 6.65 0.24 6.95
C ALA A 81 5.76 -0.94 7.35
N ILE A 82 6.33 -1.94 8.08
CA ILE A 82 5.59 -3.08 8.62
C ILE A 82 4.45 -2.61 9.52
N ALA A 83 4.74 -1.73 10.50
CA ALA A 83 3.73 -1.22 11.41
C ALA A 83 2.61 -0.46 10.68
N LEU A 84 2.96 0.29 9.64
CA LEU A 84 1.99 1.03 8.84
C LEU A 84 1.10 0.11 8.00
N PHE A 85 1.69 -0.87 7.31
CA PHE A 85 0.93 -1.84 6.50
C PHE A 85 0.06 -2.76 7.37
N GLN A 86 0.53 -3.16 8.57
CA GLN A 86 -0.29 -3.90 9.52
C GLN A 86 -1.55 -3.13 9.89
N ARG A 87 -1.41 -1.89 10.36
CA ARG A 87 -2.55 -1.02 10.70
C ARG A 87 -3.46 -0.78 9.50
N LEU A 88 -2.88 -0.61 8.31
CA LEU A 88 -3.66 -0.41 7.10
C LEU A 88 -4.49 -1.64 6.74
N SER A 89 -3.93 -2.85 6.94
CA SER A 89 -4.64 -4.12 6.74
C SER A 89 -5.73 -4.38 7.80
N GLU A 90 -5.55 -3.86 9.02
CA GLU A 90 -6.55 -3.92 10.09
C GLU A 90 -7.71 -2.96 9.81
N ASP A 91 -7.41 -1.72 9.40
CA ASP A 91 -8.41 -0.68 9.12
C ASP A 91 -9.17 -0.94 7.81
N PHE A 92 -8.51 -1.57 6.83
CA PHE A 92 -9.05 -1.83 5.49
C PHE A 92 -8.78 -3.28 5.05
N PRO A 93 -9.45 -4.26 5.65
CA PRO A 93 -9.20 -5.68 5.42
C PRO A 93 -9.50 -6.16 3.99
N ASP A 94 -10.25 -5.37 3.23
CA ASP A 94 -10.61 -5.66 1.83
C ASP A 94 -9.57 -5.16 0.81
N LEU A 95 -8.48 -4.53 1.25
CA LEU A 95 -7.37 -4.12 0.40
C LEU A 95 -6.28 -5.20 0.38
N ALA A 96 -6.02 -5.80 -0.78
CA ALA A 96 -5.02 -6.85 -0.94
C ALA A 96 -3.57 -6.32 -0.95
N GLU A 97 -3.36 -5.10 -1.42
CA GLU A 97 -2.05 -4.49 -1.64
C GLU A 97 -1.25 -4.29 -0.35
N PRO A 98 -1.85 -3.83 0.79
CA PRO A 98 -1.13 -3.75 2.06
C PRO A 98 -0.60 -5.11 2.54
N TYR A 99 -1.39 -6.17 2.40
CA TYR A 99 -0.94 -7.53 2.75
C TYR A 99 0.22 -7.98 1.88
N ASN A 100 0.18 -7.71 0.57
CA ASN A 100 1.26 -8.07 -0.33
C ASN A 100 2.58 -7.36 0.03
N ASN A 101 2.53 -6.06 0.31
CA ASN A 101 3.72 -5.29 0.69
C ASN A 101 4.25 -5.70 2.07
N LEU A 102 3.37 -5.96 3.02
CA LEU A 102 3.72 -6.50 4.33
C LEU A 102 4.44 -7.85 4.21
N ALA A 103 3.94 -8.73 3.34
CA ALA A 103 4.55 -10.03 3.09
C ALA A 103 5.93 -9.92 2.45
N ALA A 104 6.12 -8.98 1.52
CA ALA A 104 7.41 -8.70 0.91
C ALA A 104 8.45 -8.27 1.96
N LEU A 105 8.05 -7.43 2.93
CA LEU A 105 8.91 -7.03 4.05
C LEU A 105 9.25 -8.22 4.97
N TYR A 106 8.28 -9.07 5.29
CA TYR A 106 8.55 -10.29 6.07
C TYR A 106 9.49 -11.24 5.33
N ALA A 107 9.31 -11.42 4.02
CA ALA A 107 10.20 -12.25 3.20
C ALA A 107 11.61 -11.69 3.17
N ALA A 108 11.78 -10.38 3.01
CA ALA A 108 13.06 -9.68 3.05
C ALA A 108 13.76 -9.84 4.41
N GLY A 109 12.99 -9.84 5.50
CA GLY A 109 13.46 -10.13 6.86
C GLY A 109 13.72 -11.62 7.15
N GLY A 110 13.47 -12.52 6.18
CA GLY A 110 13.67 -13.97 6.32
C GLY A 110 12.52 -14.71 7.02
N ASP A 111 11.46 -14.03 7.44
CA ASP A 111 10.28 -14.64 8.04
C ASP A 111 9.32 -15.14 6.94
N HIS A 112 9.77 -16.16 6.20
CA HIS A 112 9.00 -16.71 5.09
C HIS A 112 7.68 -17.37 5.54
N ALA A 113 7.56 -17.78 6.80
CA ALA A 113 6.32 -18.33 7.34
C ALA A 113 5.24 -17.25 7.46
N LYS A 114 5.59 -16.08 8.02
CA LYS A 114 4.67 -14.93 8.05
C LYS A 114 4.39 -14.39 6.66
N ALA A 115 5.41 -14.29 5.80
CA ALA A 115 5.23 -13.85 4.42
C ALA A 115 4.18 -14.72 3.69
N ARG A 116 4.28 -16.04 3.77
CA ARG A 116 3.31 -16.97 3.20
C ARG A 116 1.89 -16.69 3.71
N ALA A 117 1.72 -16.69 5.04
CA ALA A 117 0.40 -16.49 5.65
C ALA A 117 -0.24 -15.16 5.24
N THR A 118 0.57 -14.13 5.14
CA THR A 118 0.13 -12.78 4.74
C THR A 118 -0.24 -12.72 3.25
N LEU A 119 0.51 -13.40 2.36
CA LEU A 119 0.16 -13.51 0.94
C LEU A 119 -1.11 -14.33 0.72
N GLU A 120 -1.28 -15.43 1.48
CA GLU A 120 -2.53 -16.17 1.45
C GLU A 120 -3.73 -15.30 1.87
N GLN A 121 -3.54 -14.33 2.78
CA GLN A 121 -4.58 -13.35 3.11
C GLN A 121 -4.83 -12.39 1.95
N ALA A 122 -3.78 -11.85 1.30
CA ALA A 122 -3.92 -11.02 0.11
C ALA A 122 -4.73 -11.72 -0.99
N LEU A 123 -4.48 -13.04 -1.21
CA LEU A 123 -5.15 -13.84 -2.21
C LEU A 123 -6.58 -14.25 -1.82
N ARG A 124 -6.90 -14.31 -0.52
CA ARG A 124 -8.31 -14.45 -0.09
C ARG A 124 -9.11 -13.18 -0.39
N THR A 125 -8.49 -12.02 -0.24
CA THR A 125 -9.09 -10.72 -0.54
C THR A 125 -9.22 -10.48 -2.05
N ASN A 126 -8.15 -10.76 -2.81
CA ASN A 126 -8.14 -10.65 -4.27
C ASN A 126 -7.50 -11.90 -4.90
N PRO A 127 -8.29 -12.91 -5.28
CA PRO A 127 -7.78 -14.16 -5.84
C PRO A 127 -7.07 -14.02 -7.20
N THR A 128 -7.26 -12.91 -7.89
CA THR A 128 -6.64 -12.63 -9.20
C THR A 128 -5.41 -11.74 -9.12
N TYR A 129 -4.92 -11.45 -7.92
CA TYR A 129 -3.77 -10.58 -7.71
C TYR A 129 -2.47 -11.26 -8.14
N ALA A 130 -2.07 -11.06 -9.39
CA ALA A 130 -0.92 -11.74 -10.01
C ALA A 130 0.38 -11.55 -9.21
N THR A 131 0.67 -10.33 -8.74
CA THR A 131 1.87 -10.04 -7.95
C THR A 131 1.92 -10.84 -6.64
N ALA A 132 0.77 -11.01 -5.98
CA ALA A 132 0.72 -11.82 -4.76
C ALA A 132 0.94 -13.32 -5.04
N HIS A 133 0.46 -13.83 -6.19
CA HIS A 133 0.77 -15.20 -6.63
C HIS A 133 2.26 -15.39 -6.93
N GLU A 134 2.89 -14.43 -7.60
CA GLU A 134 4.33 -14.44 -7.89
C GLU A 134 5.15 -14.43 -6.59
N ASN A 135 4.88 -13.48 -5.70
CA ASN A 135 5.54 -13.40 -4.40
C ASN A 135 5.35 -14.68 -3.56
N LEU A 136 4.17 -15.30 -3.63
CA LEU A 136 3.91 -16.57 -2.93
C LEU A 136 4.74 -17.71 -3.52
N GLY A 137 4.94 -17.74 -4.85
CA GLY A 137 5.85 -18.66 -5.51
C GLY A 137 7.29 -18.52 -5.00
N ASP A 138 7.79 -17.30 -4.88
CA ASP A 138 9.13 -17.00 -4.36
C ASP A 138 9.28 -17.43 -2.89
N VAL A 139 8.26 -17.16 -2.08
CA VAL A 139 8.24 -17.60 -0.67
C VAL A 139 8.24 -19.13 -0.57
N TYR A 140 7.50 -19.85 -1.42
CA TYR A 140 7.55 -21.32 -1.45
C TYR A 140 8.92 -21.84 -1.87
N ALA A 141 9.58 -21.21 -2.83
CA ALA A 141 10.95 -21.57 -3.20
C ALA A 141 11.92 -21.39 -2.02
N ALA A 142 11.78 -20.31 -1.26
CA ALA A 142 12.58 -20.08 -0.05
C ALA A 142 12.33 -21.13 1.04
N LEU A 143 11.06 -21.46 1.31
CA LEU A 143 10.68 -22.51 2.27
C LEU A 143 11.17 -23.88 1.83
N ALA A 144 11.11 -24.18 0.53
CA ALA A 144 11.67 -25.42 -0.02
C ALA A 144 13.20 -25.48 0.18
N ALA A 145 13.91 -24.36 -0.09
CA ALA A 145 15.35 -24.28 0.14
C ALA A 145 15.73 -24.49 1.61
N GLN A 146 14.97 -23.92 2.54
CA GLN A 146 15.15 -24.14 3.99
C GLN A 146 14.92 -25.61 4.36
N SER A 147 13.88 -26.23 3.84
CA SER A 147 13.54 -27.63 4.10
C SER A 147 14.61 -28.59 3.56
N TYR A 148 15.08 -28.37 2.33
CA TYR A 148 16.17 -29.17 1.75
C TYR A 148 17.50 -28.99 2.50
N ALA A 149 17.82 -27.75 2.91
CA ALA A 149 19.02 -27.50 3.72
C ALA A 149 18.93 -28.21 5.08
N ARG A 150 17.75 -28.28 5.70
CA ARG A 150 17.53 -29.03 6.94
C ARG A 150 17.66 -30.54 6.73
N ALA A 151 17.12 -31.06 5.62
CA ALA A 151 17.26 -32.50 5.29
C ALA A 151 18.74 -32.91 5.19
N LEU A 152 19.58 -32.08 4.51
CA LEU A 152 21.03 -32.33 4.40
C LEU A 152 21.77 -32.26 5.74
N LYS A 153 21.29 -31.43 6.68
CA LYS A 153 21.87 -31.39 8.04
C LYS A 153 21.52 -32.63 8.82
N LEU A 154 20.41 -33.29 8.55
CA LEU A 154 19.95 -34.51 9.22
C LEU A 154 20.52 -35.75 8.57
N ASP A 155 20.70 -35.78 7.26
CA ASP A 155 21.29 -36.85 6.46
C ASP A 155 22.20 -36.26 5.38
N ALA A 156 23.49 -36.15 5.72
CA ALA A 156 24.50 -35.64 4.81
C ALA A 156 24.82 -36.59 3.65
N SER A 157 24.43 -37.88 3.76
CA SER A 157 24.63 -38.90 2.74
C SER A 157 23.56 -38.87 1.63
N ASN A 158 22.51 -38.08 1.80
CA ASN A 158 21.38 -38.02 0.88
C ASN A 158 21.79 -37.35 -0.46
N VAL A 159 21.97 -38.16 -1.48
CA VAL A 159 22.41 -37.69 -2.82
C VAL A 159 21.29 -37.02 -3.65
N THR A 160 20.02 -37.18 -3.25
CA THR A 160 18.87 -36.66 -4.00
C THR A 160 18.53 -35.21 -3.69
N VAL A 161 18.94 -34.72 -2.51
CA VAL A 161 18.60 -33.37 -2.04
C VAL A 161 19.49 -32.29 -2.62
N PRO A 162 20.82 -32.44 -2.80
CA PRO A 162 21.69 -31.40 -3.34
C PRO A 162 21.19 -30.81 -4.66
N PRO A 163 20.83 -31.60 -5.69
CA PRO A 163 20.36 -31.03 -6.95
C PRO A 163 19.03 -30.25 -6.80
N LYS A 164 18.12 -30.69 -5.94
CA LYS A 164 16.87 -29.99 -5.63
C LYS A 164 17.13 -28.64 -4.96
N LEU A 165 18.04 -28.64 -3.97
CA LEU A 165 18.44 -27.41 -3.28
C LEU A 165 19.09 -26.40 -4.23
N ALA A 166 19.95 -26.88 -5.15
CA ALA A 166 20.58 -26.03 -6.16
C ALA A 166 19.52 -25.40 -7.09
N LEU A 167 18.52 -26.17 -7.51
CA LEU A 167 17.44 -25.70 -8.38
C LEU A 167 16.62 -24.58 -7.72
N VAL A 168 16.11 -24.80 -6.51
CA VAL A 168 15.30 -23.78 -5.82
C VAL A 168 16.12 -22.54 -5.44
N ARG A 169 17.41 -22.68 -5.14
CA ARG A 169 18.31 -21.54 -4.94
C ARG A 169 18.57 -20.76 -6.24
N GLY A 170 18.53 -21.43 -7.38
CA GLY A 170 18.61 -20.78 -8.69
C GLY A 170 17.45 -19.82 -8.95
N LEU A 171 16.23 -20.21 -8.57
CA LEU A 171 15.04 -19.37 -8.64
C LEU A 171 15.19 -18.07 -7.83
N TYR A 172 15.84 -18.17 -6.68
CA TYR A 172 16.07 -17.01 -5.79
C TYR A 172 17.13 -16.01 -6.34
N LYS A 173 18.10 -16.51 -7.10
CA LYS A 173 19.15 -15.66 -7.69
C LYS A 173 18.67 -14.89 -8.91
N THR A 174 17.62 -15.35 -9.55
CA THR A 174 16.93 -14.67 -10.66
C THR A 174 15.94 -13.61 -10.14
N ARG A 175 16.06 -13.19 -8.88
CA ARG A 175 15.22 -12.11 -8.37
C ARG A 175 15.27 -10.93 -9.33
N LEU A 176 14.16 -10.71 -9.96
CA LEU A 176 13.88 -9.58 -10.80
C LEU A 176 14.16 -8.25 -10.06
N PRO A 177 14.40 -7.16 -10.79
CA PRO A 177 14.57 -5.84 -10.18
C PRO A 177 13.44 -5.57 -9.18
N ASP A 178 13.77 -4.79 -8.15
CA ASP A 178 12.87 -4.43 -7.06
C ASP A 178 11.42 -4.24 -7.53
N PRO A 179 10.44 -4.77 -6.79
CA PRO A 179 9.05 -4.71 -7.21
C PRO A 179 8.70 -3.26 -7.54
N THR A 180 8.24 -3.05 -8.75
CA THR A 180 7.55 -1.81 -9.08
C THR A 180 6.47 -1.63 -8.02
N PRO A 181 6.43 -0.51 -7.29
CA PRO A 181 5.45 -0.34 -6.24
C PRO A 181 4.07 -0.60 -6.84
N ALA A 182 3.35 -1.54 -6.24
CA ALA A 182 1.99 -1.84 -6.67
C ALA A 182 1.25 -0.50 -6.75
N THR A 183 0.65 -0.23 -7.89
CA THR A 183 -0.17 0.95 -8.08
C THR A 183 -1.19 1.03 -6.95
N ALA A 184 -1.37 2.23 -6.40
CA ALA A 184 -2.37 2.46 -5.37
C ALA A 184 -3.71 1.81 -5.75
N PRO A 185 -4.46 1.24 -4.78
CA PRO A 185 -5.69 0.53 -5.04
C PRO A 185 -6.63 1.38 -5.90
N ALA A 186 -7.14 0.78 -6.97
CA ALA A 186 -8.20 1.38 -7.77
C ALA A 186 -9.47 1.49 -6.91
N ARG A 187 -10.20 2.59 -7.06
CA ARG A 187 -11.45 2.84 -6.35
C ARG A 187 -12.55 1.88 -6.80
#